data_d64f1ce00c6778c36ca3409c35d12692
#
_entry.id   d64f1ce00c6778c36ca3409c35d12692
#
_cell.length_a   1.000
_cell.length_b   1.000
_cell.length_c   1.000
_cell.angle_alpha   90.00
_cell.angle_beta   90.00
_cell.angle_gamma   90.00
#
_symmetry.space_group_name_H-M   'P 1'
#
loop_
_entity.id
_entity.type
_entity.pdbx_description
1 polymer ?
#
loop_
_entity_poly.entity_id
_entity_poly.type
_entity_poly.pdbx_seq_one_letter_code
_entity_poly.pdbx_strand_id
1 'polypeptide(L)'
;MATAGAPTDTGERPPSKAAGLLYGIGFGGFVDGIVLHQILQWHHMVSSVEGRDPGTLAGLEANTVADGFFHLGTWAAAVAGMVTALVAWRQGRIAPSWSFHFGLVLAGWGAFNLVEGLVDHQVLGVHHVRDDLGGPLGWDLGFLAFGAVLIAVGVGLARTAQAGSSGQIRTSWRAL
;
A
#
# COMPACT_ATOMS: atom_id res chain seq x y z
N MET A 1 -9.11 -53.33 -20.12
CA MET A 1 -7.95 -52.58 -19.66
C MET A 1 -8.27 -51.11 -19.75
N ALA A 2 -8.73 -50.48 -18.66
CA ALA A 2 -9.07 -49.06 -18.61
C ALA A 2 -7.80 -48.28 -18.28
N THR A 3 -7.35 -47.44 -19.21
CA THR A 3 -6.24 -46.52 -18.97
C THR A 3 -6.71 -45.43 -18.03
N ALA A 4 -6.15 -45.40 -16.81
CA ALA A 4 -6.35 -44.31 -15.88
C ALA A 4 -5.84 -43.04 -16.54
N GLY A 5 -6.76 -42.13 -16.86
CA GLY A 5 -6.41 -40.76 -17.32
C GLY A 5 -5.57 -40.07 -16.28
N ALA A 6 -4.40 -39.59 -16.69
CA ALA A 6 -3.56 -38.75 -15.85
C ALA A 6 -4.37 -37.53 -15.36
N PRO A 7 -4.21 -37.08 -14.11
CA PRO A 7 -4.87 -35.90 -13.64
C PRO A 7 -4.43 -34.71 -14.53
N THR A 8 -5.39 -34.13 -15.21
CA THR A 8 -5.17 -32.85 -15.92
C THR A 8 -4.86 -31.81 -14.86
N ASP A 9 -3.60 -31.42 -14.78
CA ASP A 9 -3.19 -30.22 -14.06
C ASP A 9 -3.95 -29.05 -14.71
N THR A 10 -5.05 -28.64 -14.10
CA THR A 10 -5.81 -27.46 -14.47
C THR A 10 -5.00 -26.26 -14.03
N GLY A 11 -3.95 -25.92 -14.73
CA GLY A 11 -2.97 -24.87 -14.42
C GLY A 11 -3.59 -23.54 -14.00
N GLU A 12 -4.38 -23.55 -12.94
CA GLU A 12 -4.98 -22.35 -12.33
C GLU A 12 -3.86 -21.47 -11.78
N ARG A 13 -3.61 -20.40 -12.49
CA ARG A 13 -2.62 -19.39 -12.05
C ARG A 13 -3.07 -18.80 -10.73
N PRO A 14 -2.16 -18.60 -9.77
CA PRO A 14 -2.51 -18.02 -8.46
C PRO A 14 -3.11 -16.63 -8.61
N PRO A 15 -3.99 -16.22 -7.67
CA PRO A 15 -4.56 -14.88 -7.65
C PRO A 15 -3.49 -13.79 -7.67
N SER A 16 -3.76 -12.71 -8.39
CA SER A 16 -2.86 -11.56 -8.45
C SER A 16 -2.85 -10.81 -7.13
N LYS A 17 -1.65 -10.60 -6.59
CA LYS A 17 -1.42 -9.78 -5.38
C LYS A 17 -1.07 -8.34 -5.74
N ALA A 18 -0.49 -8.12 -6.92
CA ALA A 18 0.08 -6.83 -7.30
C ALA A 18 -0.96 -5.71 -7.32
N ALA A 19 -2.19 -5.98 -7.80
CA ALA A 19 -3.24 -4.97 -7.85
C ALA A 19 -3.54 -4.38 -6.47
N GLY A 20 -3.79 -5.23 -5.46
CA GLY A 20 -4.11 -4.79 -4.12
C GLY A 20 -2.94 -4.05 -3.45
N LEU A 21 -1.70 -4.53 -3.64
CA LEU A 21 -0.51 -3.86 -3.11
C LEU A 21 -0.31 -2.46 -3.73
N LEU A 22 -0.44 -2.32 -5.05
CA LEU A 22 -0.33 -1.04 -5.73
C LEU A 22 -1.43 -0.05 -5.32
N TYR A 23 -2.67 -0.53 -5.18
CA TYR A 23 -3.74 0.30 -4.62
C TYR A 23 -3.43 0.74 -3.20
N GLY A 24 -2.89 -0.15 -2.37
CA GLY A 24 -2.52 0.18 -1.00
C GLY A 24 -1.42 1.24 -0.92
N ILE A 25 -0.40 1.14 -1.78
CA ILE A 25 0.67 2.15 -1.88
C ILE A 25 0.07 3.51 -2.29
N GLY A 26 -0.72 3.56 -3.37
CA GLY A 26 -1.36 4.80 -3.82
C GLY A 26 -2.33 5.37 -2.78
N PHE A 27 -3.14 4.53 -2.14
CA PHE A 27 -4.09 4.94 -1.12
C PHE A 27 -3.38 5.47 0.15
N GLY A 28 -2.32 4.78 0.60
CA GLY A 28 -1.50 5.24 1.72
C GLY A 28 -0.90 6.61 1.47
N GLY A 29 -0.31 6.81 0.29
CA GLY A 29 0.24 8.10 -0.10
C GLY A 29 -0.84 9.19 -0.25
N PHE A 30 -2.07 8.86 -0.67
CA PHE A 30 -3.17 9.83 -0.66
C PHE A 30 -3.61 10.19 0.76
N VAL A 31 -3.65 9.22 1.68
CA VAL A 31 -3.98 9.53 3.09
C VAL A 31 -2.92 10.44 3.68
N ASP A 32 -1.65 10.15 3.45
CA ASP A 32 -0.55 10.99 3.91
C ASP A 32 -0.63 12.39 3.27
N GLY A 33 -0.56 12.49 1.96
CA GLY A 33 -0.53 13.77 1.26
C GLY A 33 -1.79 14.61 1.44
N ILE A 34 -2.99 14.02 1.42
CA ILE A 34 -4.23 14.79 1.59
C ILE A 34 -4.47 15.14 3.05
N VAL A 35 -4.32 14.16 3.96
CA VAL A 35 -4.68 14.38 5.37
C VAL A 35 -3.55 15.09 6.11
N LEU A 36 -2.31 14.58 6.03
CA LEU A 36 -1.22 15.14 6.82
C LEU A 36 -0.63 16.40 6.18
N HIS A 37 -0.38 16.40 4.85
CA HIS A 37 0.20 17.59 4.19
C HIS A 37 -0.83 18.70 3.95
N GLN A 38 -2.04 18.37 3.41
CA GLN A 38 -2.95 19.41 2.93
C GLN A 38 -4.00 19.84 3.97
N ILE A 39 -4.59 18.89 4.73
CA ILE A 39 -5.68 19.22 5.67
C ILE A 39 -5.12 19.61 7.03
N LEU A 40 -4.27 18.75 7.61
CA LEU A 40 -3.69 18.98 8.94
C LEU A 40 -2.46 19.86 8.91
N GLN A 41 -1.78 19.92 7.76
CA GLN A 41 -0.54 20.70 7.56
C GLN A 41 0.50 20.40 8.66
N TRP A 42 0.62 19.12 9.02
CA TRP A 42 1.59 18.67 10.00
C TRP A 42 3.02 18.76 9.48
N HIS A 43 3.17 18.53 8.19
CA HIS A 43 4.40 18.66 7.42
C HIS A 43 4.08 18.82 5.92
N HIS A 44 5.11 19.08 5.13
CA HIS A 44 5.10 19.06 3.66
C HIS A 44 6.35 18.34 3.16
N MET A 45 6.37 17.93 1.90
CA MET A 45 7.42 17.08 1.34
C MET A 45 8.86 17.52 1.57
N VAL A 46 9.10 18.84 1.74
CA VAL A 46 10.46 19.39 1.93
C VAL A 46 10.50 20.44 3.04
N SER A 47 9.60 20.35 4.02
CA SER A 47 9.43 21.35 5.09
C SER A 47 10.64 21.48 6.02
N SER A 48 11.44 20.42 6.20
CA SER A 48 12.67 20.44 6.99
C SER A 48 13.93 20.81 6.18
N VAL A 49 13.79 21.04 4.87
CA VAL A 49 14.94 21.42 4.03
C VAL A 49 15.24 22.91 4.19
N GLU A 50 16.53 23.25 4.35
CA GLU A 50 16.99 24.64 4.50
C GLU A 50 16.45 25.54 3.36
N GLY A 51 15.88 26.68 3.74
CA GLY A 51 15.28 27.64 2.80
C GLY A 51 13.91 27.22 2.25
N ARG A 52 13.29 26.13 2.77
CA ARG A 52 11.98 25.63 2.34
C ARG A 52 10.91 25.73 3.46
N ASP A 53 11.12 26.57 4.44
CA ASP A 53 10.15 26.80 5.51
C ASP A 53 8.79 27.23 4.94
N PRO A 54 7.72 26.44 5.15
CA PRO A 54 6.37 26.72 4.66
C PRO A 54 5.76 28.00 5.27
N GLY A 55 6.34 28.53 6.34
CA GLY A 55 5.97 29.84 6.88
C GLY A 55 6.37 31.03 5.99
N THR A 56 7.17 30.82 4.96
CA THR A 56 7.52 31.82 3.94
C THR A 56 6.82 31.54 2.62
N LEU A 57 6.53 32.60 1.83
CA LEU A 57 5.89 32.41 0.52
C LEU A 57 6.70 31.49 -0.39
N ALA A 58 8.00 31.71 -0.51
CA ALA A 58 8.88 30.92 -1.35
C ALA A 58 8.99 29.45 -0.88
N GLY A 59 9.01 29.24 0.45
CA GLY A 59 9.00 27.90 1.03
C GLY A 59 7.67 27.20 0.80
N LEU A 60 6.55 27.89 0.97
CA LEU A 60 5.22 27.33 0.70
C LEU A 60 5.04 26.96 -0.76
N GLU A 61 5.47 27.79 -1.71
CA GLU A 61 5.45 27.48 -3.14
C GLU A 61 6.28 26.24 -3.46
N ALA A 62 7.48 26.13 -2.89
CA ALA A 62 8.34 24.97 -3.10
C ALA A 62 7.72 23.67 -2.54
N ASN A 63 7.15 23.72 -1.34
CA ASN A 63 6.46 22.58 -0.74
C ASN A 63 5.21 22.21 -1.52
N THR A 64 4.41 23.18 -1.99
CA THR A 64 3.23 22.90 -2.83
C THR A 64 3.61 22.14 -4.11
N VAL A 65 4.72 22.52 -4.76
CA VAL A 65 5.21 21.82 -5.96
C VAL A 65 5.70 20.41 -5.60
N ALA A 66 6.44 20.25 -4.51
CA ALA A 66 6.94 18.96 -4.06
C ALA A 66 5.80 18.01 -3.66
N ASP A 67 4.80 18.50 -2.91
CA ASP A 67 3.56 17.79 -2.59
C ASP A 67 2.81 17.37 -3.87
N GLY A 68 2.79 18.23 -4.90
CA GLY A 68 2.21 17.93 -6.20
C GLY A 68 2.89 16.75 -6.90
N PHE A 69 4.23 16.69 -6.91
CA PHE A 69 4.97 15.52 -7.44
C PHE A 69 4.74 14.26 -6.61
N PHE A 70 4.67 14.37 -5.30
CA PHE A 70 4.30 13.27 -4.43
C PHE A 70 2.92 12.71 -4.78
N HIS A 71 1.90 13.57 -4.92
CA HIS A 71 0.56 13.16 -5.34
C HIS A 71 0.54 12.54 -6.74
N LEU A 72 1.36 13.05 -7.68
CA LEU A 72 1.49 12.44 -9.00
C LEU A 72 2.02 11.01 -8.92
N GLY A 73 3.00 10.75 -8.04
CA GLY A 73 3.53 9.41 -7.79
C GLY A 73 2.48 8.46 -7.19
N THR A 74 1.74 8.91 -6.18
CA THR A 74 0.68 8.12 -5.54
C THR A 74 -0.48 7.85 -6.48
N TRP A 75 -0.85 8.85 -7.31
CA TRP A 75 -1.82 8.69 -8.38
C TRP A 75 -1.37 7.64 -9.42
N ALA A 76 -0.12 7.70 -9.86
CA ALA A 76 0.43 6.72 -10.79
C ALA A 76 0.40 5.30 -10.22
N ALA A 77 0.69 5.13 -8.92
CA ALA A 77 0.58 3.83 -8.23
C ALA A 77 -0.87 3.32 -8.23
N ALA A 78 -1.85 4.18 -7.94
CA ALA A 78 -3.27 3.82 -7.97
C ALA A 78 -3.73 3.42 -9.38
N VAL A 79 -3.33 4.17 -10.43
CA VAL A 79 -3.61 3.84 -11.82
C VAL A 79 -2.98 2.51 -12.22
N ALA A 80 -1.72 2.27 -11.84
CA ALA A 80 -1.04 0.99 -12.07
C ALA A 80 -1.78 -0.16 -11.38
N GLY A 81 -2.28 0.07 -10.16
CA GLY A 81 -3.15 -0.88 -9.43
C GLY A 81 -4.42 -1.21 -10.22
N MET A 82 -5.11 -0.20 -10.74
CA MET A 82 -6.31 -0.39 -11.56
C MET A 82 -6.01 -1.18 -12.85
N VAL A 83 -4.98 -0.80 -13.60
CA VAL A 83 -4.59 -1.50 -14.82
C VAL A 83 -4.24 -2.96 -14.51
N THR A 84 -3.48 -3.19 -13.43
CA THR A 84 -3.10 -4.54 -13.00
C THR A 84 -4.34 -5.36 -12.60
N ALA A 85 -5.33 -4.75 -11.93
CA ALA A 85 -6.59 -5.40 -11.59
C ALA A 85 -7.38 -5.81 -12.84
N LEU A 86 -7.48 -4.92 -13.84
CA LEU A 86 -8.15 -5.22 -15.10
C LEU A 86 -7.47 -6.38 -15.87
N VAL A 87 -6.14 -6.38 -15.90
CA VAL A 87 -5.36 -7.47 -16.51
C VAL A 87 -5.59 -8.78 -15.75
N ALA A 88 -5.54 -8.75 -14.42
CA ALA A 88 -5.79 -9.93 -13.58
C ALA A 88 -7.22 -10.47 -13.77
N TRP A 89 -8.21 -9.57 -13.85
CA TRP A 89 -9.60 -9.93 -14.12
C TRP A 89 -9.75 -10.64 -15.47
N ARG A 90 -9.18 -10.08 -16.54
CA ARG A 90 -9.20 -10.70 -17.87
C ARG A 90 -8.52 -12.07 -17.92
N GLN A 91 -7.57 -12.33 -17.02
CA GLN A 91 -6.84 -13.60 -16.89
C GLN A 91 -7.51 -14.60 -15.93
N GLY A 92 -8.67 -14.26 -15.35
CA GLY A 92 -9.31 -15.09 -14.32
C GLY A 92 -8.52 -15.20 -13.01
N ARG A 93 -7.67 -14.22 -12.70
CA ARG A 93 -6.77 -14.23 -11.54
C ARG A 93 -7.22 -13.30 -10.41
N ILE A 94 -8.48 -12.96 -10.35
CA ILE A 94 -9.07 -12.23 -9.24
C ILE A 94 -9.60 -13.25 -8.21
N ALA A 95 -9.10 -13.18 -6.98
CA ALA A 95 -9.65 -14.00 -5.89
C ALA A 95 -11.08 -13.53 -5.55
N PRO A 96 -12.03 -14.46 -5.31
CA PRO A 96 -13.41 -14.09 -4.97
C PRO A 96 -13.57 -13.69 -3.48
N SER A 97 -12.52 -13.20 -2.83
CA SER A 97 -12.50 -12.88 -1.40
C SER A 97 -12.17 -11.41 -1.17
N TRP A 98 -13.12 -10.68 -0.56
CA TRP A 98 -12.91 -9.29 -0.12
C TRP A 98 -11.77 -9.17 0.90
N SER A 99 -11.67 -10.12 1.84
CA SER A 99 -10.61 -10.12 2.85
C SER A 99 -9.23 -10.28 2.23
N PHE A 100 -9.10 -11.03 1.13
CA PHE A 100 -7.85 -11.14 0.39
C PHE A 100 -7.44 -9.78 -0.19
N HIS A 101 -8.34 -9.12 -0.91
CA HIS A 101 -8.04 -7.84 -1.56
C HIS A 101 -7.81 -6.72 -0.54
N PHE A 102 -8.67 -6.62 0.48
CA PHE A 102 -8.54 -5.64 1.54
C PHE A 102 -7.22 -5.83 2.33
N GLY A 103 -6.87 -7.09 2.61
CA GLY A 103 -5.59 -7.42 3.23
C GLY A 103 -4.39 -6.94 2.42
N LEU A 104 -4.42 -7.10 1.09
CA LEU A 104 -3.35 -6.61 0.22
C LEU A 104 -3.30 -5.07 0.18
N VAL A 105 -4.45 -4.39 0.21
CA VAL A 105 -4.49 -2.92 0.29
C VAL A 105 -3.87 -2.43 1.60
N LEU A 106 -4.20 -3.04 2.74
CA LEU A 106 -3.56 -2.69 4.02
C LEU A 106 -2.05 -2.96 4.00
N ALA A 107 -1.62 -4.10 3.44
CA ALA A 107 -0.21 -4.41 3.32
C ALA A 107 0.54 -3.42 2.41
N GLY A 108 -0.07 -2.99 1.31
CA GLY A 108 0.47 -1.96 0.42
C GLY A 108 0.58 -0.59 1.07
N TRP A 109 -0.45 -0.18 1.83
CA TRP A 109 -0.41 1.04 2.63
C TRP A 109 0.70 1.00 3.67
N GLY A 110 0.80 -0.09 4.44
CA GLY A 110 1.89 -0.25 5.40
C GLY A 110 3.28 -0.24 4.75
N ALA A 111 3.43 -0.82 3.55
CA ALA A 111 4.68 -0.77 2.79
C ALA A 111 5.03 0.68 2.37
N PHE A 112 4.04 1.47 1.94
CA PHE A 112 4.21 2.90 1.70
C PHE A 112 4.74 3.60 2.95
N ASN A 113 4.06 3.47 4.10
CA ASN A 113 4.48 4.12 5.35
C ASN A 113 5.90 3.74 5.78
N LEU A 114 6.30 2.46 5.59
CA LEU A 114 7.67 2.05 5.93
C LEU A 114 8.70 2.66 4.99
N VAL A 115 8.43 2.67 3.68
CA VAL A 115 9.38 3.22 2.69
C VAL A 115 9.52 4.71 2.88
N GLU A 116 8.42 5.43 2.93
CA GLU A 116 8.38 6.88 3.10
C GLU A 116 9.00 7.27 4.45
N GLY A 117 8.53 6.70 5.55
CA GLY A 117 9.05 7.02 6.88
C GLY A 117 10.52 6.66 7.08
N LEU A 118 11.05 5.61 6.44
CA LEU A 118 12.48 5.30 6.49
C LEU A 118 13.29 6.23 5.59
N VAL A 119 12.81 6.48 4.37
CA VAL A 119 13.58 7.24 3.38
C VAL A 119 13.50 8.73 3.70
N ASP A 120 12.30 9.28 3.81
CA ASP A 120 12.12 10.73 3.87
C ASP A 120 12.28 11.29 5.28
N HIS A 121 11.84 10.55 6.33
CA HIS A 121 11.99 11.03 7.71
C HIS A 121 13.35 10.67 8.33
N GLN A 122 13.90 9.46 8.05
CA GLN A 122 15.08 9.00 8.77
C GLN A 122 16.39 9.11 7.96
N VAL A 123 16.36 8.82 6.64
CA VAL A 123 17.57 8.81 5.82
C VAL A 123 17.82 10.19 5.22
N LEU A 124 16.82 10.79 4.61
CA LEU A 124 16.94 12.10 3.95
C LEU A 124 16.66 13.27 4.91
N GLY A 125 15.79 13.07 5.89
CA GLY A 125 15.37 14.12 6.84
C GLY A 125 14.75 15.33 6.14
N VAL A 126 14.03 15.11 5.03
CA VAL A 126 13.42 16.19 4.25
C VAL A 126 12.17 16.74 4.89
N HIS A 127 11.50 15.93 5.71
CA HIS A 127 10.42 16.29 6.61
C HIS A 127 10.28 15.24 7.73
N HIS A 128 9.47 15.53 8.75
CA HIS A 128 9.09 14.62 9.83
C HIS A 128 7.57 14.67 10.01
N VAL A 129 6.95 13.62 10.57
CA VAL A 129 5.49 13.53 10.72
C VAL A 129 4.88 14.76 11.38
N ARG A 130 5.57 15.37 12.33
CA ARG A 130 5.12 16.57 13.05
C ARG A 130 6.18 17.67 12.99
N ASP A 131 6.48 18.16 11.79
CA ASP A 131 7.37 19.32 11.60
C ASP A 131 6.84 20.57 12.29
N ASP A 132 5.53 20.73 12.35
CA ASP A 132 4.85 21.81 13.10
C ASP A 132 5.18 21.83 14.59
N LEU A 133 5.64 20.70 15.16
CA LEU A 133 6.12 20.57 16.54
C LEU A 133 7.64 20.46 16.65
N GLY A 134 8.39 20.71 15.58
CA GLY A 134 9.85 20.56 15.53
C GLY A 134 10.35 19.14 15.32
N GLY A 135 9.56 18.28 14.68
CA GLY A 135 9.96 16.93 14.25
C GLY A 135 10.26 15.94 15.39
N PRO A 136 9.38 15.76 16.42
CA PRO A 136 9.68 14.84 17.52
C PRO A 136 9.74 13.39 17.02
N LEU A 137 10.88 12.73 17.19
CA LEU A 137 11.16 11.35 16.73
C LEU A 137 10.07 10.33 17.08
N GLY A 138 9.36 10.52 18.20
CA GLY A 138 8.28 9.62 18.62
C GLY A 138 7.14 9.51 17.60
N TRP A 139 6.87 10.56 16.84
CA TRP A 139 5.85 10.55 15.78
C TRP A 139 6.32 9.76 14.55
N ASP A 140 7.57 9.91 14.15
CA ASP A 140 8.16 9.14 13.05
C ASP A 140 8.21 7.65 13.38
N LEU A 141 8.61 7.29 14.60
CA LEU A 141 8.58 5.90 15.07
C LEU A 141 7.16 5.37 15.14
N GLY A 142 6.18 6.18 15.56
CA GLY A 142 4.75 5.84 15.56
C GLY A 142 4.23 5.56 14.14
N PHE A 143 4.64 6.36 13.17
CA PHE A 143 4.30 6.18 11.76
C PHE A 143 4.86 4.88 11.18
N LEU A 144 6.13 4.56 11.49
CA LEU A 144 6.76 3.29 11.12
C LEU A 144 6.06 2.09 11.79
N ALA A 145 5.77 2.19 13.10
CA ALA A 145 5.06 1.15 13.84
C ALA A 145 3.67 0.90 13.27
N PHE A 146 2.93 1.97 12.92
CA PHE A 146 1.64 1.87 12.25
C PHE A 146 1.75 1.16 10.90
N GLY A 147 2.76 1.50 10.07
CA GLY A 147 3.05 0.81 8.82
C GLY A 147 3.29 -0.68 9.02
N ALA A 148 4.09 -1.06 10.02
CA ALA A 148 4.37 -2.47 10.35
C ALA A 148 3.09 -3.22 10.78
N VAL A 149 2.23 -2.60 11.57
CA VAL A 149 0.93 -3.16 11.99
C VAL A 149 0.03 -3.39 10.77
N LEU A 150 -0.06 -2.40 9.87
CA LEU A 150 -0.84 -2.54 8.64
C LEU A 150 -0.36 -3.72 7.78
N ILE A 151 0.95 -3.92 7.64
CA ILE A 151 1.50 -5.07 6.93
C ILE A 151 1.12 -6.37 7.63
N ALA A 152 1.32 -6.47 8.94
CA ALA A 152 1.05 -7.70 9.70
C ALA A 152 -0.42 -8.10 9.59
N VAL A 153 -1.34 -7.15 9.82
CA VAL A 153 -2.79 -7.35 9.69
C VAL A 153 -3.17 -7.69 8.25
N GLY A 154 -2.67 -6.92 7.28
CA GLY A 154 -2.97 -7.11 5.87
C GLY A 154 -2.53 -8.47 5.34
N VAL A 155 -1.31 -8.89 5.65
CA VAL A 155 -0.79 -10.22 5.28
C VAL A 155 -1.56 -11.32 5.99
N GLY A 156 -1.92 -11.14 7.27
CA GLY A 156 -2.74 -12.08 8.03
C GLY A 156 -4.09 -12.32 7.34
N LEU A 157 -4.82 -11.25 7.02
CA LEU A 157 -6.12 -11.31 6.31
C LEU A 157 -6.00 -12.00 4.94
N ALA A 158 -4.98 -11.65 4.16
CA ALA A 158 -4.79 -12.23 2.84
C ALA A 158 -4.48 -13.74 2.91
N ARG A 159 -3.67 -14.18 3.89
CA ARG A 159 -3.32 -15.60 4.08
C ARG A 159 -4.51 -16.43 4.57
N THR A 160 -5.27 -15.95 5.54
CA THR A 160 -6.45 -16.68 6.06
C THR A 160 -7.51 -16.86 4.98
N ALA A 161 -7.73 -15.84 4.15
CA ALA A 161 -8.65 -15.91 3.02
C ALA A 161 -8.23 -16.97 1.98
N GLN A 162 -6.93 -17.12 1.69
CA GLN A 162 -6.42 -18.14 0.79
C GLN A 162 -6.56 -19.56 1.37
N ALA A 163 -6.29 -19.73 2.66
CA ALA A 163 -6.42 -21.03 3.34
C ALA A 163 -7.87 -21.54 3.33
N GLY A 164 -8.84 -20.63 3.56
CA GLY A 164 -10.27 -20.95 3.53
C GLY A 164 -10.73 -21.45 2.16
N SER A 165 -10.29 -20.82 1.07
CA SER A 165 -10.65 -21.23 -0.30
C SER A 165 -10.06 -22.61 -0.67
N SER A 166 -8.84 -22.90 -0.26
CA SER A 166 -8.18 -24.20 -0.49
C SER A 166 -8.82 -25.34 0.30
N GLY A 167 -9.36 -25.07 1.50
CA GLY A 167 -10.07 -26.04 2.34
C GLY A 167 -11.42 -26.44 1.73
N GLN A 168 -12.14 -25.48 1.17
CA GLN A 168 -13.47 -25.72 0.57
C GLN A 168 -13.42 -26.61 -0.67
N ILE A 169 -12.37 -26.48 -1.49
CA ILE A 169 -12.14 -27.34 -2.66
C ILE A 169 -11.86 -28.80 -2.22
N ARG A 170 -11.06 -28.99 -1.16
CA ARG A 170 -10.71 -30.35 -0.68
C ARG A 170 -11.89 -31.11 -0.05
N THR A 171 -12.86 -30.42 0.55
CA THR A 171 -14.03 -31.06 1.14
C THR A 171 -15.06 -31.47 0.09
N SER A 172 -15.19 -30.74 -1.02
CA SER A 172 -16.10 -31.10 -2.11
C SER A 172 -15.69 -32.41 -2.84
N TRP A 173 -14.39 -32.72 -2.92
CA TRP A 173 -13.88 -33.95 -3.53
C TRP A 173 -13.98 -35.21 -2.63
N ARG A 174 -14.23 -35.05 -1.34
CA ARG A 174 -14.43 -36.17 -0.41
C ARG A 174 -15.89 -36.60 -0.27
N ALA A 175 -16.82 -35.84 -0.85
CA ALA A 175 -18.26 -36.09 -0.81
C ALA A 175 -18.80 -36.71 -2.11
N LEU A 176 -17.95 -37.02 -3.10
CA LEU A 176 -18.21 -37.79 -4.32
C LEU A 176 -17.53 -39.15 -4.28
#